data_af48ac8dc840ca53503d55852e7b7e5f
#
_entry.id   af48ac8dc840ca53503d55852e7b7e5f
#
_cell.length_a   1.000
_cell.length_b   1.000
_cell.length_c   1.000
_cell.angle_alpha   90.00
_cell.angle_beta   90.00
_cell.angle_gamma   90.00
#
_symmetry.space_group_name_H-M   'P 1'
#
loop_
_entity.id
_entity.type
_entity.pdbx_description
1 polymer ?
#
loop_
_entity_poly.entity_id
_entity_poly.type
_entity_poly.pdbx_seq_one_letter_code
_entity_poly.pdbx_strand_id
1 'polypeptide(L)'
;LLDGIVFTILTITGIRARLFSAIPDCVRKAIPAGIGLFIAFLGLQNAGIVVNDPSTCVNLASFNVLNGNATWATIMPRLVTIAAVIIIAVMTYKKVKGSVLWGILGGTVLYYVLGITVPGFYNGFTQNLSFNPFSAFGAWANESFLKVFTDGFNFSGYLANHSTADLILIIATTALAFCMVDMFDTLGTLYGACSRGDMLDKDGNVPNFEKAMLSDAIATCTGAICGTSTVTTFVESSSGVAEGGRTGLSAFTTGVLFFIAMFLSPVAALIPSSATAAALIYVGVLMMGGVTKIDWNDISVAVPSFLTIAFMAFTYNISYGIAFGMISYIFIMLFTGRAKEIKAFAWLIAVLFTLMFFLTH
;
A
#
# COMPACT_ATOMS: atom_id res chain seq x y z
N LEU A 1 -15.68 -8.94 4.84
CA LEU A 1 -16.86 -8.51 5.59
C LEU A 1 -16.67 -8.70 7.11
N LEU A 2 -16.25 -9.89 7.56
CA LEU A 2 -15.97 -10.13 8.99
C LEU A 2 -14.95 -9.15 9.54
N ASP A 3 -13.89 -8.90 8.81
CA ASP A 3 -12.85 -7.94 9.15
C ASP A 3 -13.43 -6.52 9.29
N GLY A 4 -14.19 -6.03 8.32
CA GLY A 4 -14.84 -4.72 8.39
C GLY A 4 -15.81 -4.59 9.59
N ILE A 5 -16.52 -5.66 9.97
CA ILE A 5 -17.38 -5.67 11.16
C ILE A 5 -16.53 -5.57 12.43
N VAL A 6 -15.45 -6.35 12.54
CA VAL A 6 -14.52 -6.29 13.67
C VAL A 6 -13.92 -4.89 13.78
N PHE A 7 -13.51 -4.28 12.67
CA PHE A 7 -13.01 -2.92 12.62
C PHE A 7 -14.01 -1.89 13.08
N THR A 8 -15.25 -2.01 12.66
CA THR A 8 -16.31 -1.10 13.10
C THR A 8 -16.47 -1.17 14.62
N ILE A 9 -16.50 -2.38 15.19
CA ILE A 9 -16.60 -2.59 16.65
C ILE A 9 -15.37 -2.00 17.37
N LEU A 10 -14.15 -2.30 16.90
CA LEU A 10 -12.91 -1.80 17.49
C LEU A 10 -12.79 -0.26 17.41
N THR A 11 -13.36 0.34 16.37
CA THR A 11 -13.38 1.80 16.21
C THR A 11 -14.38 2.45 17.17
N ILE A 12 -15.62 1.95 17.23
CA ILE A 12 -16.67 2.48 18.11
C ILE A 12 -16.27 2.36 19.59
N THR A 13 -15.56 1.28 19.95
CA THR A 13 -15.06 1.07 21.33
C THR A 13 -13.82 1.92 21.66
N GLY A 14 -13.25 2.66 20.68
CA GLY A 14 -12.04 3.47 20.87
C GLY A 14 -10.74 2.66 21.07
N ILE A 15 -10.78 1.35 20.88
CA ILE A 15 -9.60 0.47 21.05
C ILE A 15 -8.55 0.81 19.99
N ARG A 16 -8.94 1.08 18.74
CA ARG A 16 -7.99 1.44 17.65
C ARG A 16 -7.18 2.70 17.98
N ALA A 17 -7.82 3.73 18.56
CA ALA A 17 -7.11 4.95 18.98
C ALA A 17 -6.08 4.67 20.07
N ARG A 18 -6.40 3.80 21.04
CA ARG A 18 -5.48 3.40 22.11
C ARG A 18 -4.32 2.57 21.56
N LEU A 19 -4.56 1.67 20.62
CA LEU A 19 -3.52 0.89 19.95
C LEU A 19 -2.55 1.81 19.19
N PHE A 20 -3.06 2.79 18.42
CA PHE A 20 -2.21 3.76 17.72
C PHE A 20 -1.37 4.59 18.70
N SER A 21 -1.96 5.08 19.78
CA SER A 21 -1.25 5.87 20.79
C SER A 21 -0.17 5.06 21.54
N ALA A 22 -0.24 3.73 21.49
CA ALA A 22 0.73 2.85 22.10
C ALA A 22 1.98 2.60 21.22
N ILE A 23 1.89 2.89 19.92
CA ILE A 23 3.04 2.76 19.02
C ILE A 23 4.13 3.76 19.48
N PRO A 24 5.38 3.31 19.69
CA PRO A 24 6.48 4.18 20.06
C PRO A 24 6.72 5.27 18.98
N ASP A 25 7.14 6.46 19.42
CA ASP A 25 7.37 7.58 18.52
C ASP A 25 8.42 7.30 17.45
N CYS A 26 9.45 6.52 17.77
CA CYS A 26 10.47 6.10 16.81
C CYS A 26 9.87 5.28 15.67
N VAL A 27 9.04 4.29 15.99
CA VAL A 27 8.33 3.47 15.00
C VAL A 27 7.37 4.33 14.20
N ARG A 28 6.57 5.16 14.86
CA ARG A 28 5.58 6.04 14.23
C ARG A 28 6.22 7.00 13.23
N LYS A 29 7.38 7.59 13.55
CA LYS A 29 8.15 8.46 12.64
C LYS A 29 8.78 7.68 11.47
N ALA A 30 9.09 6.40 11.67
CA ALA A 30 9.67 5.54 10.65
C ALA A 30 8.64 5.02 9.62
N ILE A 31 7.36 4.90 10.02
CA ILE A 31 6.28 4.37 9.16
C ILE A 31 6.21 5.05 7.78
N PRO A 32 6.17 6.40 7.65
CA PRO A 32 6.09 7.02 6.33
C PRO A 32 7.26 6.65 5.41
N ALA A 33 8.47 6.60 5.97
CA ALA A 33 9.66 6.25 5.22
C ALA A 33 9.66 4.76 4.81
N GLY A 34 9.22 3.88 5.70
CA GLY A 34 9.07 2.45 5.41
C GLY A 34 8.07 2.19 4.29
N ILE A 35 6.90 2.83 4.36
CA ILE A 35 5.89 2.78 3.31
C ILE A 35 6.44 3.36 2.00
N GLY A 36 7.17 4.49 2.08
CA GLY A 36 7.80 5.11 0.92
C GLY A 36 8.76 4.15 0.21
N LEU A 37 9.63 3.48 0.97
CA LEU A 37 10.57 2.49 0.43
C LEU A 37 9.83 1.27 -0.15
N PHE A 38 8.80 0.77 0.53
CA PHE A 38 7.95 -0.32 0.07
C PHE A 38 7.28 -0.02 -1.27
N ILE A 39 6.64 1.15 -1.39
CA ILE A 39 5.95 1.57 -2.63
C ILE A 39 6.95 1.83 -3.76
N ALA A 40 8.12 2.42 -3.47
CA ALA A 40 9.17 2.58 -4.47
C ALA A 40 9.68 1.21 -4.97
N PHE A 41 9.87 0.25 -4.06
CA PHE A 41 10.28 -1.11 -4.40
C PHE A 41 9.23 -1.81 -5.27
N LEU A 42 7.93 -1.69 -4.92
CA LEU A 42 6.82 -2.16 -5.73
C LEU A 42 6.83 -1.53 -7.14
N GLY A 43 7.07 -0.23 -7.22
CA GLY A 43 7.21 0.47 -8.50
C GLY A 43 8.37 -0.06 -9.35
N LEU A 44 9.54 -0.30 -8.74
CA LEU A 44 10.71 -0.86 -9.43
C LEU A 44 10.48 -2.29 -9.95
N GLN A 45 9.71 -3.10 -9.20
CA GLN A 45 9.32 -4.44 -9.65
C GLN A 45 8.28 -4.39 -10.77
N ASN A 46 7.26 -3.55 -10.65
CA ASN A 46 6.26 -3.37 -11.71
C ASN A 46 6.84 -2.83 -13.01
N ALA A 47 7.91 -2.04 -12.91
CA ALA A 47 8.71 -1.60 -14.06
C ALA A 47 9.59 -2.70 -14.66
N GLY A 48 9.74 -3.83 -13.96
CA GLY A 48 10.67 -4.88 -14.34
C GLY A 48 12.15 -4.47 -14.21
N ILE A 49 12.47 -3.42 -13.46
CA ILE A 49 13.84 -2.97 -13.19
C ILE A 49 14.47 -3.87 -12.12
N VAL A 50 13.74 -4.14 -11.07
CA VAL A 50 14.09 -5.12 -10.03
C VAL A 50 13.36 -6.42 -10.33
N VAL A 51 14.10 -7.51 -10.41
CA VAL A 51 13.58 -8.83 -10.73
C VAL A 51 13.95 -9.84 -9.66
N ASN A 52 13.18 -10.92 -9.58
CA ASN A 52 13.49 -12.02 -8.68
C ASN A 52 14.77 -12.75 -9.11
N ASP A 53 15.60 -13.11 -8.14
CA ASP A 53 16.85 -13.86 -8.34
C ASP A 53 16.93 -14.97 -7.28
N PRO A 54 17.14 -16.23 -7.68
CA PRO A 54 17.17 -17.35 -6.74
C PRO A 54 18.32 -17.28 -5.71
N SER A 55 19.41 -16.56 -6.02
CA SER A 55 20.59 -16.48 -5.15
C SER A 55 20.57 -15.30 -4.20
N THR A 56 20.02 -14.15 -4.62
CA THR A 56 20.02 -12.89 -3.87
C THR A 56 18.61 -12.39 -3.53
N CYS A 57 17.58 -13.16 -3.83
CA CYS A 57 16.16 -12.82 -3.76
C CYS A 57 15.74 -11.73 -4.74
N VAL A 58 16.55 -10.70 -4.93
CA VAL A 58 16.31 -9.60 -5.87
C VAL A 58 17.60 -9.21 -6.59
N ASN A 59 17.47 -8.85 -7.86
CA ASN A 59 18.61 -8.40 -8.70
C ASN A 59 18.16 -7.29 -9.66
N LEU A 60 19.11 -6.57 -10.20
CA LEU A 60 18.87 -5.65 -11.30
C LEU A 60 18.61 -6.45 -12.58
N ALA A 61 17.53 -6.16 -13.26
CA ALA A 61 17.24 -6.76 -14.55
C ALA A 61 18.36 -6.46 -15.57
N SER A 62 18.68 -7.43 -16.43
CA SER A 62 19.72 -7.25 -17.43
C SER A 62 19.32 -6.19 -18.45
N PHE A 63 20.25 -5.28 -18.76
CA PHE A 63 20.18 -4.32 -19.87
C PHE A 63 21.14 -4.71 -21.01
N ASN A 64 21.77 -5.88 -20.93
CA ASN A 64 22.77 -6.32 -21.89
C ASN A 64 22.12 -7.07 -23.05
N VAL A 65 21.94 -6.38 -24.17
CA VAL A 65 21.41 -6.92 -25.43
C VAL A 65 22.46 -7.80 -26.13
N LEU A 66 23.74 -7.48 -25.97
CA LEU A 66 24.82 -8.14 -26.70
C LEU A 66 25.03 -9.61 -26.28
N ASN A 67 24.78 -9.91 -25.02
CA ASN A 67 24.90 -11.26 -24.48
C ASN A 67 23.61 -12.09 -24.58
N GLY A 68 22.56 -11.57 -25.24
CA GLY A 68 21.28 -12.26 -25.39
C GLY A 68 20.43 -12.34 -24.12
N ASN A 69 20.89 -11.77 -22.99
CA ASN A 69 20.17 -11.80 -21.71
C ASN A 69 19.02 -10.80 -21.63
N ALA A 70 18.94 -9.85 -22.55
CA ALA A 70 17.86 -8.88 -22.66
C ALA A 70 17.57 -8.59 -24.14
N THR A 71 16.33 -8.22 -24.41
CA THR A 71 15.87 -7.77 -25.72
C THR A 71 15.44 -6.30 -25.64
N TRP A 72 15.41 -5.61 -26.76
CA TRP A 72 14.87 -4.24 -26.79
C TRP A 72 13.43 -4.18 -26.30
N ALA A 73 12.64 -5.24 -26.55
CA ALA A 73 11.29 -5.39 -26.04
C ALA A 73 11.19 -5.34 -24.51
N THR A 74 12.20 -5.88 -23.80
CA THR A 74 12.22 -5.89 -22.33
C THR A 74 12.89 -4.64 -21.73
N ILE A 75 13.80 -4.01 -22.48
CA ILE A 75 14.53 -2.81 -22.01
C ILE A 75 13.71 -1.54 -22.15
N MET A 76 12.98 -1.38 -23.27
CA MET A 76 12.25 -0.14 -23.56
C MET A 76 11.22 0.23 -22.48
N PRO A 77 10.37 -0.68 -21.96
CA PRO A 77 9.47 -0.35 -20.85
C PRO A 77 10.21 0.16 -19.60
N ARG A 78 11.37 -0.40 -19.28
CA ARG A 78 12.20 0.05 -18.14
C ARG A 78 12.73 1.46 -18.34
N LEU A 79 13.20 1.78 -19.57
CA LEU A 79 13.64 3.12 -19.93
C LEU A 79 12.50 4.14 -19.90
N VAL A 80 11.30 3.73 -20.34
CA VAL A 80 10.09 4.56 -20.21
C VAL A 80 9.79 4.89 -18.76
N THR A 81 9.90 3.92 -17.85
CA THR A 81 9.70 4.18 -16.41
C THR A 81 10.71 5.20 -15.88
N ILE A 82 11.99 5.02 -16.19
CA ILE A 82 13.05 5.96 -15.76
C ILE A 82 12.79 7.35 -16.32
N ALA A 83 12.47 7.46 -17.61
CA ALA A 83 12.14 8.73 -18.24
C ALA A 83 10.91 9.38 -17.61
N ALA A 84 9.85 8.62 -17.33
CA ALA A 84 8.64 9.11 -16.68
C ALA A 84 8.92 9.61 -15.25
N VAL A 85 9.76 8.92 -14.45
CA VAL A 85 10.19 9.40 -13.13
C VAL A 85 10.91 10.75 -13.25
N ILE A 86 11.82 10.87 -14.23
CA ILE A 86 12.55 12.12 -14.47
C ILE A 86 11.59 13.24 -14.88
N ILE A 87 10.63 12.95 -15.76
CA ILE A 87 9.60 13.92 -16.18
C ILE A 87 8.81 14.40 -14.95
N ILE A 88 8.32 13.49 -14.09
CA ILE A 88 7.60 13.85 -12.87
C ILE A 88 8.49 14.75 -11.98
N ALA A 89 9.73 14.36 -11.73
CA ALA A 89 10.64 15.11 -10.89
C ALA A 89 10.91 16.53 -11.43
N VAL A 90 11.17 16.66 -12.73
CA VAL A 90 11.41 17.97 -13.39
C VAL A 90 10.15 18.83 -13.34
N MET A 91 8.97 18.28 -13.61
CA MET A 91 7.71 19.02 -13.55
C MET A 91 7.38 19.47 -12.15
N THR A 92 7.63 18.62 -11.13
CA THR A 92 7.46 19.00 -9.72
C THR A 92 8.44 20.11 -9.33
N TYR A 93 9.71 20.01 -9.73
CA TYR A 93 10.70 21.06 -9.49
C TYR A 93 10.25 22.40 -10.09
N LYS A 94 9.66 22.38 -11.28
CA LYS A 94 9.08 23.56 -11.95
C LYS A 94 7.73 23.98 -11.37
N LYS A 95 7.24 23.34 -10.30
CA LYS A 95 5.95 23.63 -9.65
C LYS A 95 4.74 23.51 -10.60
N VAL A 96 4.80 22.63 -11.57
CA VAL A 96 3.67 22.32 -12.46
C VAL A 96 2.65 21.52 -11.67
N LYS A 97 1.40 22.01 -11.61
CA LYS A 97 0.31 21.28 -10.93
C LYS A 97 -0.03 19.99 -11.66
N GLY A 98 -0.27 18.94 -10.89
CA GLY A 98 -0.58 17.61 -11.45
C GLY A 98 0.63 16.93 -12.09
N SER A 99 1.84 17.21 -11.65
CA SER A 99 3.09 16.64 -12.20
C SER A 99 3.07 15.12 -12.34
N VAL A 100 2.46 14.41 -11.38
CA VAL A 100 2.33 12.95 -11.41
C VAL A 100 1.43 12.51 -12.57
N LEU A 101 0.26 13.17 -12.76
CA LEU A 101 -0.64 12.86 -13.85
C LEU A 101 0.02 13.09 -15.22
N TRP A 102 0.68 14.24 -15.39
CA TRP A 102 1.40 14.54 -16.62
C TRP A 102 2.56 13.58 -16.87
N GLY A 103 3.21 13.10 -15.80
CA GLY A 103 4.25 12.08 -15.91
C GLY A 103 3.72 10.73 -16.37
N ILE A 104 2.57 10.29 -15.85
CA ILE A 104 1.90 9.05 -16.31
C ILE A 104 1.48 9.19 -17.78
N LEU A 105 0.84 10.29 -18.14
CA LEU A 105 0.41 10.53 -19.54
C LEU A 105 1.61 10.64 -20.47
N GLY A 106 2.64 11.39 -20.10
CA GLY A 106 3.87 11.52 -20.87
C GLY A 106 4.61 10.19 -21.03
N GLY A 107 4.69 9.40 -19.95
CA GLY A 107 5.24 8.04 -19.99
C GLY A 107 4.42 7.11 -20.90
N THR A 108 3.09 7.22 -20.88
CA THR A 108 2.20 6.45 -21.76
C THR A 108 2.42 6.83 -23.22
N VAL A 109 2.46 8.12 -23.53
CA VAL A 109 2.74 8.59 -24.91
C VAL A 109 4.13 8.10 -25.36
N LEU A 110 5.14 8.24 -24.51
CA LEU A 110 6.50 7.77 -24.83
C LEU A 110 6.53 6.26 -25.08
N TYR A 111 5.80 5.47 -24.29
CA TYR A 111 5.69 4.02 -24.46
C TYR A 111 5.14 3.67 -25.86
N TYR A 112 4.05 4.30 -26.28
CA TYR A 112 3.44 4.02 -27.59
C TYR A 112 4.29 4.54 -28.75
N VAL A 113 4.92 5.71 -28.62
CA VAL A 113 5.82 6.25 -29.65
C VAL A 113 7.01 5.31 -29.86
N LEU A 114 7.63 4.84 -28.77
CA LEU A 114 8.72 3.87 -28.85
C LEU A 114 8.23 2.52 -29.39
N GLY A 115 6.99 2.11 -29.09
CA GLY A 115 6.39 0.89 -29.61
C GLY A 115 6.23 0.87 -31.12
N ILE A 116 5.98 2.03 -31.73
CA ILE A 116 5.91 2.18 -33.19
C ILE A 116 7.31 2.09 -33.82
N THR A 117 8.32 2.67 -33.15
CA THR A 117 9.68 2.80 -33.69
C THR A 117 10.56 1.60 -33.39
N VAL A 118 10.31 0.87 -32.30
CA VAL A 118 11.09 -0.29 -31.87
C VAL A 118 10.21 -1.55 -31.91
N PRO A 119 10.44 -2.46 -32.87
CA PRO A 119 9.61 -3.66 -33.00
C PRO A 119 9.71 -4.58 -31.79
N GLY A 120 8.60 -5.19 -31.41
CA GLY A 120 8.57 -6.37 -30.56
C GLY A 120 8.30 -6.16 -29.07
N PHE A 121 8.20 -4.92 -28.54
CA PHE A 121 7.79 -4.73 -27.13
C PHE A 121 6.33 -4.32 -26.95
N TYR A 122 5.66 -4.06 -28.07
CA TYR A 122 4.27 -3.63 -28.11
C TYR A 122 3.46 -4.53 -29.03
N ASN A 123 2.50 -5.24 -28.50
CA ASN A 123 1.70 -6.24 -29.26
C ASN A 123 0.47 -5.66 -29.98
N GLY A 124 0.50 -4.36 -30.30
CA GLY A 124 -0.57 -3.73 -31.06
C GLY A 124 -1.67 -3.11 -30.22
N PHE A 125 -1.99 -1.88 -30.57
CA PHE A 125 -3.03 -1.06 -29.92
C PHE A 125 -4.44 -1.67 -30.04
N THR A 126 -4.63 -2.60 -30.99
CA THR A 126 -5.94 -3.13 -31.37
C THR A 126 -6.38 -4.37 -30.62
N GLN A 127 -5.47 -5.10 -29.94
CA GLN A 127 -5.81 -6.38 -29.33
C GLN A 127 -6.65 -6.28 -28.04
N ASN A 128 -6.66 -5.11 -27.37
CA ASN A 128 -7.36 -4.92 -26.10
C ASN A 128 -8.44 -3.83 -26.11
N LEU A 129 -8.74 -3.24 -27.26
CA LEU A 129 -9.77 -2.20 -27.41
C LEU A 129 -11.15 -2.82 -27.65
N SER A 130 -11.68 -3.49 -26.67
CA SER A 130 -13.13 -3.73 -26.60
C SER A 130 -13.78 -2.49 -25.97
N PHE A 131 -14.23 -1.56 -26.78
CA PHE A 131 -14.85 -0.31 -26.32
C PHE A 131 -16.32 -0.56 -25.92
N ASN A 132 -16.51 -1.42 -24.93
CA ASN A 132 -17.82 -1.58 -24.31
C ASN A 132 -17.76 -1.06 -22.86
N PRO A 133 -18.13 0.21 -22.61
CA PRO A 133 -18.05 0.80 -21.27
C PRO A 133 -18.97 0.13 -20.24
N PHE A 134 -19.95 -0.63 -20.68
CA PHE A 134 -20.89 -1.34 -19.79
C PHE A 134 -20.50 -2.80 -19.51
N SER A 135 -19.52 -3.36 -20.24
CA SER A 135 -19.11 -4.75 -20.04
C SER A 135 -18.55 -5.00 -18.63
N ALA A 136 -17.70 -4.10 -18.14
CA ALA A 136 -17.12 -4.19 -16.78
C ALA A 136 -18.23 -4.05 -15.72
N PHE A 137 -19.21 -3.18 -15.94
CA PHE A 137 -20.33 -3.03 -15.00
C PHE A 137 -21.24 -4.27 -14.99
N GLY A 138 -21.53 -4.84 -16.17
CA GLY A 138 -22.30 -6.08 -16.27
C GLY A 138 -21.62 -7.28 -15.59
N ALA A 139 -20.31 -7.44 -15.81
CA ALA A 139 -19.52 -8.48 -15.14
C ALA A 139 -19.51 -8.26 -13.62
N TRP A 140 -19.26 -7.05 -13.14
CA TRP A 140 -19.31 -6.73 -11.72
C TRP A 140 -20.67 -7.04 -11.09
N ALA A 141 -21.77 -6.64 -11.71
CA ALA A 141 -23.11 -6.84 -11.18
C ALA A 141 -23.50 -8.33 -11.09
N ASN A 142 -23.05 -9.16 -12.03
CA ASN A 142 -23.40 -10.58 -12.09
C ASN A 142 -22.44 -11.49 -11.32
N GLU A 143 -21.14 -11.13 -11.27
CA GLU A 143 -20.09 -12.04 -10.80
C GLU A 143 -19.54 -11.65 -9.41
N SER A 144 -19.72 -10.39 -8.97
CA SER A 144 -19.07 -9.89 -7.75
C SER A 144 -20.05 -9.30 -6.75
N PHE A 145 -21.02 -8.51 -7.21
CA PHE A 145 -21.94 -7.79 -6.32
C PHE A 145 -22.81 -8.74 -5.50
N LEU A 146 -22.86 -8.51 -4.19
CA LEU A 146 -23.60 -9.32 -3.19
C LEU A 146 -23.18 -10.79 -3.05
N LYS A 147 -22.14 -11.24 -3.77
CA LYS A 147 -21.66 -12.64 -3.69
C LYS A 147 -21.18 -13.04 -2.29
N VAL A 148 -20.78 -12.07 -1.47
CA VAL A 148 -20.43 -12.31 -0.06
C VAL A 148 -21.59 -12.98 0.71
N PHE A 149 -22.84 -12.69 0.38
CA PHE A 149 -24.01 -13.26 1.06
C PHE A 149 -24.48 -14.59 0.47
N THR A 150 -24.25 -14.83 -0.82
CA THR A 150 -24.67 -16.08 -1.49
C THR A 150 -23.60 -17.17 -1.38
N ASP A 151 -22.35 -16.81 -1.67
CA ASP A 151 -21.25 -17.77 -1.81
C ASP A 151 -20.24 -17.67 -0.66
N GLY A 152 -20.09 -16.46 -0.06
CA GLY A 152 -19.06 -16.17 0.92
C GLY A 152 -19.20 -16.90 2.28
N PHE A 153 -20.39 -17.42 2.59
CA PHE A 153 -20.66 -18.22 3.81
C PHE A 153 -20.91 -19.71 3.50
N ASN A 154 -20.67 -20.15 2.27
CA ASN A 154 -20.80 -21.54 1.89
C ASN A 154 -19.50 -22.31 2.15
N PHE A 155 -19.40 -22.93 3.33
CA PHE A 155 -18.25 -23.74 3.74
C PHE A 155 -18.44 -25.24 3.49
N SER A 156 -19.45 -25.66 2.73
CA SER A 156 -19.75 -27.07 2.49
C SER A 156 -18.57 -27.85 1.89
N GLY A 157 -17.83 -27.24 0.96
CA GLY A 157 -16.64 -27.85 0.37
C GLY A 157 -15.50 -28.08 1.37
N TYR A 158 -15.32 -27.16 2.33
CA TYR A 158 -14.32 -27.33 3.38
C TYR A 158 -14.74 -28.36 4.42
N LEU A 159 -16.00 -28.31 4.85
CA LEU A 159 -16.56 -29.20 5.85
C LEU A 159 -16.67 -30.66 5.37
N ALA A 160 -16.59 -30.94 4.06
CA ALA A 160 -16.54 -32.30 3.53
C ALA A 160 -15.27 -33.05 3.97
N ASN A 161 -14.17 -32.35 4.26
CA ASN A 161 -12.88 -32.96 4.60
C ASN A 161 -12.32 -32.52 5.98
N HIS A 162 -12.97 -31.57 6.66
CA HIS A 162 -12.48 -30.97 7.92
C HIS A 162 -13.62 -30.86 8.94
N SER A 163 -13.24 -30.77 10.21
CA SER A 163 -14.22 -30.61 11.30
C SER A 163 -14.72 -29.16 11.40
N THR A 164 -15.88 -28.97 12.04
CA THR A 164 -16.40 -27.63 12.34
C THR A 164 -15.44 -26.84 13.27
N ALA A 165 -14.71 -27.54 14.15
CA ALA A 165 -13.71 -26.90 15.01
C ALA A 165 -12.53 -26.35 14.20
N ASP A 166 -12.05 -27.07 13.19
CA ASP A 166 -10.99 -26.63 12.29
C ASP A 166 -11.46 -25.40 11.47
N LEU A 167 -12.72 -25.40 11.03
CA LEU A 167 -13.29 -24.25 10.32
C LEU A 167 -13.33 -23.01 11.21
N ILE A 168 -13.79 -23.12 12.43
CA ILE A 168 -13.82 -22.00 13.38
C ILE A 168 -12.40 -21.49 13.65
N LEU A 169 -11.45 -22.38 13.85
CA LEU A 169 -10.05 -22.04 14.11
C LEU A 169 -9.45 -21.28 12.93
N ILE A 170 -9.62 -21.79 11.69
CA ILE A 170 -9.06 -21.12 10.50
C ILE A 170 -9.72 -19.76 10.24
N ILE A 171 -11.03 -19.64 10.45
CA ILE A 171 -11.72 -18.34 10.32
C ILE A 171 -11.20 -17.36 11.37
N ALA A 172 -11.05 -17.78 12.63
CA ALA A 172 -10.60 -16.92 13.71
C ALA A 172 -9.14 -16.46 13.51
N THR A 173 -8.24 -17.36 13.15
CA THR A 173 -6.82 -17.04 12.91
C THR A 173 -6.65 -16.16 11.66
N THR A 174 -7.37 -16.46 10.59
CA THR A 174 -7.33 -15.68 9.36
C THR A 174 -7.92 -14.27 9.57
N ALA A 175 -9.07 -14.18 10.24
CA ALA A 175 -9.68 -12.89 10.58
C ALA A 175 -8.75 -12.05 11.48
N LEU A 176 -8.09 -12.65 12.48
CA LEU A 176 -7.10 -11.97 13.30
C LEU A 176 -5.93 -11.44 12.46
N ALA A 177 -5.39 -12.27 11.58
CA ALA A 177 -4.27 -11.88 10.72
C ALA A 177 -4.64 -10.73 9.79
N PHE A 178 -5.75 -10.82 9.08
CA PHE A 178 -6.23 -9.73 8.21
C PHE A 178 -6.54 -8.47 9.00
N CYS A 179 -7.19 -8.59 10.16
CA CYS A 179 -7.50 -7.46 11.03
C CYS A 179 -6.22 -6.73 11.49
N MET A 180 -5.18 -7.46 11.86
CA MET A 180 -3.91 -6.85 12.24
C MET A 180 -3.24 -6.14 11.06
N VAL A 181 -3.17 -6.80 9.90
CA VAL A 181 -2.56 -6.23 8.70
C VAL A 181 -3.30 -4.97 8.25
N ASP A 182 -4.61 -5.05 8.04
CA ASP A 182 -5.44 -3.95 7.53
C ASP A 182 -5.48 -2.77 8.51
N MET A 183 -5.56 -3.05 9.81
CA MET A 183 -5.52 -2.01 10.85
C MET A 183 -4.20 -1.21 10.81
N PHE A 184 -3.06 -1.89 10.77
CA PHE A 184 -1.76 -1.20 10.80
C PHE A 184 -1.41 -0.59 9.44
N ASP A 185 -1.89 -1.16 8.35
CA ASP A 185 -1.76 -0.59 7.01
C ASP A 185 -2.49 0.77 6.93
N THR A 186 -3.77 0.81 7.30
CA THR A 186 -4.55 2.06 7.36
C THR A 186 -3.93 3.08 8.32
N LEU A 187 -3.48 2.65 9.51
CA LEU A 187 -2.83 3.53 10.46
C LEU A 187 -1.55 4.15 9.88
N GLY A 188 -0.73 3.32 9.25
CA GLY A 188 0.53 3.74 8.66
C GLY A 188 0.34 4.71 7.50
N THR A 189 -0.56 4.37 6.57
CA THR A 189 -0.83 5.19 5.38
C THR A 189 -1.50 6.51 5.74
N LEU A 190 -2.45 6.51 6.65
CA LEU A 190 -3.13 7.71 7.13
C LEU A 190 -2.14 8.66 7.84
N TYR A 191 -1.32 8.12 8.74
CA TYR A 191 -0.27 8.90 9.40
C TYR A 191 0.75 9.44 8.39
N GLY A 192 1.17 8.62 7.44
CA GLY A 192 2.10 9.00 6.38
C GLY A 192 1.57 10.14 5.52
N ALA A 193 0.33 10.05 5.05
CA ALA A 193 -0.32 11.08 4.25
C ALA A 193 -0.51 12.39 5.03
N CYS A 194 -0.98 12.32 6.29
CA CYS A 194 -1.14 13.49 7.15
C CYS A 194 0.19 14.15 7.48
N SER A 195 1.23 13.36 7.76
CA SER A 195 2.59 13.88 8.02
C SER A 195 3.16 14.58 6.79
N ARG A 196 2.91 14.07 5.58
CA ARG A 196 3.34 14.69 4.33
C ARG A 196 2.61 15.99 4.04
N GLY A 197 1.33 16.09 4.42
CA GLY A 197 0.49 17.25 4.20
C GLY A 197 0.59 18.33 5.26
N ASP A 198 1.45 18.20 6.26
CA ASP A 198 1.49 19.05 7.45
C ASP A 198 0.12 19.17 8.13
N MET A 199 -0.63 18.04 8.14
CA MET A 199 -1.98 17.96 8.69
C MET A 199 -2.01 17.39 10.11
N LEU A 200 -0.86 16.99 10.67
CA LEU A 200 -0.78 16.52 12.06
C LEU A 200 -1.02 17.69 13.03
N ASP A 201 -1.63 17.39 14.18
CA ASP A 201 -1.80 18.35 15.26
C ASP A 201 -0.44 18.70 15.94
N LYS A 202 -0.48 19.59 16.92
CA LYS A 202 0.71 20.02 17.66
C LYS A 202 1.39 18.88 18.43
N ASP A 203 0.65 17.86 18.77
CA ASP A 203 1.11 16.68 19.49
C ASP A 203 1.53 15.54 18.54
N GLY A 204 1.49 15.80 17.21
CA GLY A 204 1.88 14.85 16.18
C GLY A 204 0.83 13.77 15.91
N ASN A 205 -0.42 13.98 16.29
CA ASN A 205 -1.51 13.03 16.02
C ASN A 205 -2.30 13.42 14.78
N VAL A 206 -3.01 12.44 14.22
CA VAL A 206 -3.93 12.65 13.09
C VAL A 206 -5.22 13.29 13.56
N PRO A 207 -5.64 14.44 13.01
CA PRO A 207 -6.90 15.07 13.37
C PRO A 207 -8.10 14.18 13.02
N ASN A 208 -9.14 14.19 13.87
CA ASN A 208 -10.36 13.41 13.68
C ASN A 208 -10.10 11.91 13.42
N PHE A 209 -9.06 11.36 14.03
CA PHE A 209 -8.59 10.00 13.85
C PHE A 209 -9.71 8.96 13.90
N GLU A 210 -10.58 9.02 14.92
CA GLU A 210 -11.69 8.05 15.09
C GLU A 210 -12.68 8.08 13.92
N LYS A 211 -12.98 9.28 13.38
CA LYS A 211 -13.88 9.42 12.22
C LYS A 211 -13.25 8.88 10.95
N ALA A 212 -11.94 9.10 10.75
CA ALA A 212 -11.20 8.54 9.63
C ALA A 212 -11.18 7.00 9.68
N MET A 213 -10.92 6.44 10.86
CA MET A 213 -10.96 5.00 11.11
C MET A 213 -12.34 4.39 10.92
N LEU A 214 -13.40 5.10 11.32
CA LEU A 214 -14.77 4.64 11.10
C LEU A 214 -15.14 4.65 9.61
N SER A 215 -14.72 5.67 8.88
CA SER A 215 -14.91 5.73 7.43
C SER A 215 -14.25 4.56 6.72
N ASP A 216 -13.03 4.22 7.10
CA ASP A 216 -12.25 3.09 6.60
C ASP A 216 -12.96 1.74 6.88
N ALA A 217 -13.42 1.53 8.12
CA ALA A 217 -14.15 0.33 8.50
C ALA A 217 -15.47 0.15 7.71
N ILE A 218 -16.23 1.24 7.52
CA ILE A 218 -17.45 1.22 6.70
C ILE A 218 -17.11 0.95 5.23
N ALA A 219 -16.02 1.53 4.72
CA ALA A 219 -15.57 1.30 3.36
C ALA A 219 -15.17 -0.16 3.13
N THR A 220 -14.47 -0.79 4.09
CA THR A 220 -14.13 -2.22 4.06
C THR A 220 -15.38 -3.11 4.01
N CYS A 221 -16.40 -2.82 4.82
CA CYS A 221 -17.69 -3.53 4.75
C CYS A 221 -18.38 -3.34 3.38
N THR A 222 -18.40 -2.10 2.89
CA THR A 222 -19.00 -1.77 1.58
C THR A 222 -18.25 -2.45 0.44
N GLY A 223 -16.92 -2.46 0.48
CA GLY A 223 -16.06 -3.16 -0.48
C GLY A 223 -16.38 -4.64 -0.55
N ALA A 224 -16.53 -5.31 0.60
CA ALA A 224 -16.91 -6.71 0.66
C ALA A 224 -18.29 -6.98 0.04
N ILE A 225 -19.27 -6.08 0.24
CA ILE A 225 -20.59 -6.17 -0.39
C ILE A 225 -20.49 -5.97 -1.90
N CYS A 226 -19.62 -5.07 -2.35
CA CYS A 226 -19.33 -4.84 -3.76
C CYS A 226 -18.47 -5.94 -4.41
N GLY A 227 -17.96 -6.90 -3.64
CA GLY A 227 -17.13 -8.01 -4.14
C GLY A 227 -15.69 -7.60 -4.44
N THR A 228 -15.19 -6.54 -3.79
CA THR A 228 -13.77 -6.15 -3.85
C THR A 228 -12.99 -6.73 -2.68
N SER A 229 -11.66 -6.68 -2.74
CA SER A 229 -10.80 -6.90 -1.59
C SER A 229 -11.04 -5.83 -0.53
N THR A 230 -10.32 -5.91 0.62
CA THR A 230 -10.41 -4.87 1.65
C THR A 230 -10.19 -3.48 1.05
N VAL A 231 -10.97 -2.50 1.51
CA VAL A 231 -10.84 -1.10 1.13
C VAL A 231 -10.13 -0.39 2.27
N THR A 232 -8.89 -0.01 2.02
CA THR A 232 -8.01 0.65 2.98
C THR A 232 -7.59 2.03 2.50
N THR A 233 -6.96 2.82 3.35
CA THR A 233 -6.42 4.13 2.97
C THR A 233 -5.27 3.96 1.99
N PHE A 234 -5.36 4.57 0.80
CA PHE A 234 -4.34 4.48 -0.24
C PHE A 234 -3.14 5.42 0.01
N VAL A 235 -1.94 4.89 -0.12
CA VAL A 235 -0.67 5.63 -0.01
C VAL A 235 -0.55 6.72 -1.07
N GLU A 236 -1.08 6.48 -2.25
CA GLU A 236 -1.12 7.41 -3.40
C GLU A 236 -1.85 8.71 -3.07
N SER A 237 -2.75 8.71 -2.07
CA SER A 237 -3.37 9.92 -1.52
C SER A 237 -2.35 10.95 -1.08
N SER A 238 -1.12 10.52 -0.71
CA SER A 238 -0.02 11.42 -0.35
C SER A 238 0.35 12.39 -1.48
N SER A 239 0.20 11.99 -2.75
CA SER A 239 0.45 12.86 -3.89
C SER A 239 -0.62 13.94 -4.02
N GLY A 240 -1.90 13.58 -3.83
CA GLY A 240 -3.01 14.54 -3.83
C GLY A 240 -2.93 15.53 -2.67
N VAL A 241 -2.53 15.05 -1.49
CA VAL A 241 -2.31 15.90 -0.30
C VAL A 241 -1.13 16.86 -0.53
N ALA A 242 -0.05 16.40 -1.18
CA ALA A 242 1.10 17.24 -1.52
C ALA A 242 0.74 18.36 -2.53
N GLU A 243 -0.22 18.12 -3.41
CA GLU A 243 -0.78 19.11 -4.35
C GLU A 243 -1.80 20.08 -3.69
N GLY A 244 -2.12 19.87 -2.42
CA GLY A 244 -3.00 20.73 -1.63
C GLY A 244 -4.42 20.19 -1.41
N GLY A 245 -4.71 18.96 -1.76
CA GLY A 245 -5.99 18.28 -1.52
C GLY A 245 -6.15 17.87 -0.06
N ARG A 246 -6.66 18.79 0.80
CA ARG A 246 -6.72 18.62 2.25
C ARG A 246 -8.14 18.65 2.83
N THR A 247 -9.15 18.58 1.99
CA THR A 247 -10.54 18.70 2.40
C THR A 247 -11.38 17.51 1.97
N GLY A 248 -12.53 17.28 2.63
CA GLY A 248 -13.46 16.25 2.24
C GLY A 248 -14.00 16.41 0.81
N LEU A 249 -13.98 17.63 0.26
CA LEU A 249 -14.34 17.86 -1.14
C LEU A 249 -13.35 17.18 -2.12
N SER A 250 -12.04 17.18 -1.81
CA SER A 250 -11.04 16.45 -2.60
C SER A 250 -11.33 14.95 -2.58
N ALA A 251 -11.62 14.38 -1.41
CA ALA A 251 -11.96 12.97 -1.27
C ALA A 251 -13.25 12.61 -2.02
N PHE A 252 -14.29 13.44 -1.92
CA PHE A 252 -15.53 13.26 -2.65
C PHE A 252 -15.32 13.30 -4.17
N THR A 253 -14.55 14.29 -4.65
CA THR A 253 -14.21 14.41 -6.08
C THR A 253 -13.46 13.17 -6.56
N THR A 254 -12.50 12.67 -5.78
CA THR A 254 -11.77 11.43 -6.08
C THR A 254 -12.72 10.24 -6.18
N GLY A 255 -13.66 10.09 -5.24
CA GLY A 255 -14.68 9.03 -5.29
C GLY A 255 -15.55 9.10 -6.55
N VAL A 256 -16.01 10.30 -6.94
CA VAL A 256 -16.77 10.51 -8.19
C VAL A 256 -15.93 10.15 -9.41
N LEU A 257 -14.66 10.53 -9.43
CA LEU A 257 -13.75 10.17 -10.54
C LEU A 257 -13.50 8.66 -10.61
N PHE A 258 -13.36 7.96 -9.49
CA PHE A 258 -13.29 6.49 -9.48
C PHE A 258 -14.56 5.85 -10.04
N PHE A 259 -15.73 6.36 -9.67
CA PHE A 259 -17.00 5.88 -10.22
C PHE A 259 -17.07 6.08 -11.73
N ILE A 260 -16.66 7.24 -12.25
CA ILE A 260 -16.57 7.52 -13.69
C ILE A 260 -15.52 6.60 -14.36
N ALA A 261 -14.37 6.40 -13.71
CA ALA A 261 -13.29 5.56 -14.23
C ALA A 261 -13.71 4.09 -14.41
N MET A 262 -14.69 3.60 -13.66
CA MET A 262 -15.26 2.27 -13.86
C MET A 262 -15.82 2.08 -15.28
N PHE A 263 -16.47 3.10 -15.84
CA PHE A 263 -16.96 3.09 -17.22
C PHE A 263 -15.85 3.32 -18.25
N LEU A 264 -14.72 3.90 -17.80
CA LEU A 264 -13.53 4.14 -18.63
C LEU A 264 -12.48 3.03 -18.48
N SER A 265 -12.83 1.90 -17.86
CA SER A 265 -11.88 0.79 -17.64
C SER A 265 -11.17 0.33 -18.92
N PRO A 266 -11.79 0.28 -20.13
CA PRO A 266 -11.07 -0.03 -21.36
C PRO A 266 -9.99 1.01 -21.72
N VAL A 267 -10.21 2.28 -21.36
CA VAL A 267 -9.21 3.35 -21.56
C VAL A 267 -8.09 3.25 -20.53
N ALA A 268 -8.43 2.93 -19.28
CA ALA A 268 -7.44 2.72 -18.23
C ALA A 268 -6.47 1.57 -18.55
N ALA A 269 -6.96 0.51 -19.22
CA ALA A 269 -6.15 -0.60 -19.69
C ALA A 269 -5.08 -0.21 -20.74
N LEU A 270 -5.21 0.96 -21.36
CA LEU A 270 -4.19 1.49 -22.29
C LEU A 270 -2.97 2.07 -21.57
N ILE A 271 -3.07 2.38 -20.27
CA ILE A 271 -1.95 2.93 -19.52
C ILE A 271 -0.99 1.78 -19.15
N PRO A 272 0.25 1.78 -19.68
CA PRO A 272 1.18 0.69 -19.43
C PRO A 272 1.68 0.73 -17.98
N SER A 273 1.98 -0.45 -17.41
CA SER A 273 2.53 -0.59 -16.06
C SER A 273 3.85 0.18 -15.87
N SER A 274 4.64 0.36 -16.94
CA SER A 274 5.86 1.17 -16.92
C SER A 274 5.61 2.65 -16.65
N ALA A 275 4.47 3.19 -17.06
CA ALA A 275 4.11 4.58 -16.80
C ALA A 275 3.56 4.76 -15.37
N THR A 276 2.71 3.83 -14.89
CA THR A 276 2.18 3.87 -13.52
C THR A 276 3.23 3.56 -12.47
N ALA A 277 4.18 2.67 -12.77
CA ALA A 277 5.33 2.36 -11.91
C ALA A 277 6.16 3.61 -11.58
N ALA A 278 6.29 4.54 -12.52
CA ALA A 278 6.98 5.80 -12.29
C ALA A 278 6.30 6.65 -11.20
N ALA A 279 4.99 6.67 -11.15
CA ALA A 279 4.24 7.37 -10.12
C ALA A 279 4.46 6.72 -8.74
N LEU A 280 4.45 5.38 -8.65
CA LEU A 280 4.72 4.66 -7.40
C LEU A 280 6.13 4.97 -6.86
N ILE A 281 7.15 4.94 -7.73
CA ILE A 281 8.52 5.30 -7.35
C ILE A 281 8.55 6.74 -6.81
N TYR A 282 7.89 7.67 -7.48
CA TYR A 282 7.88 9.07 -7.08
C TYR A 282 7.12 9.30 -5.76
N VAL A 283 5.97 8.65 -5.55
CA VAL A 283 5.24 8.67 -4.27
C VAL A 283 6.14 8.15 -3.15
N GLY A 284 6.90 7.07 -3.40
CA GLY A 284 7.88 6.58 -2.46
C GLY A 284 8.91 7.64 -2.06
N VAL A 285 9.44 8.38 -3.04
CA VAL A 285 10.38 9.49 -2.77
C VAL A 285 9.73 10.58 -1.91
N LEU A 286 8.48 10.95 -2.17
CA LEU A 286 7.77 11.95 -1.36
C LEU A 286 7.65 11.53 0.11
N MET A 287 7.45 10.25 0.38
CA MET A 287 7.27 9.73 1.74
C MET A 287 8.60 9.55 2.51
N MET A 288 9.73 9.42 1.81
CA MET A 288 11.06 9.29 2.43
C MET A 288 11.46 10.49 3.28
N GLY A 289 10.82 11.64 3.13
CA GLY A 289 11.10 12.82 3.95
C GLY A 289 10.94 12.61 5.46
N GLY A 290 10.20 11.59 5.88
CA GLY A 290 10.05 11.21 7.29
C GLY A 290 11.35 10.76 7.98
N VAL A 291 12.33 10.26 7.22
CA VAL A 291 13.63 9.79 7.75
C VAL A 291 14.36 10.87 8.53
N THR A 292 14.24 12.14 8.13
CA THR A 292 14.90 13.27 8.78
C THR A 292 14.36 13.59 10.18
N LYS A 293 13.19 13.06 10.54
CA LYS A 293 12.55 13.25 11.85
C LYS A 293 12.99 12.20 12.88
N ILE A 294 13.80 11.22 12.47
CA ILE A 294 14.31 10.12 13.29
C ILE A 294 15.67 10.54 13.86
N ASP A 295 15.85 10.36 15.17
CA ASP A 295 17.17 10.56 15.79
C ASP A 295 18.01 9.29 15.59
N TRP A 296 18.91 9.36 14.63
CA TRP A 296 19.81 8.25 14.29
C TRP A 296 21.00 8.11 15.22
N ASN A 297 21.24 9.08 16.13
CA ASN A 297 22.33 9.05 17.10
C ASN A 297 21.96 8.21 18.33
N ASP A 298 20.67 8.13 18.65
CA ASP A 298 20.18 7.26 19.73
C ASP A 298 19.90 5.86 19.18
N ILE A 299 20.72 4.89 19.56
CA ILE A 299 20.59 3.47 19.16
C ILE A 299 19.21 2.91 19.53
N SER A 300 18.64 3.33 20.66
CA SER A 300 17.31 2.88 21.09
C SER A 300 16.17 3.36 20.21
N VAL A 301 16.40 4.40 19.42
CA VAL A 301 15.49 4.96 18.41
C VAL A 301 15.87 4.45 17.01
N ALA A 302 17.16 4.45 16.69
CA ALA A 302 17.66 4.14 15.35
C ALA A 302 17.36 2.70 14.92
N VAL A 303 17.63 1.71 15.80
CA VAL A 303 17.45 0.29 15.47
C VAL A 303 15.97 -0.06 15.22
N PRO A 304 15.00 0.28 16.09
CA PRO A 304 13.59 0.04 15.81
C PRO A 304 13.10 0.76 14.55
N SER A 305 13.55 2.01 14.32
CA SER A 305 13.19 2.76 13.13
C SER A 305 13.72 2.11 11.86
N PHE A 306 14.99 1.68 11.86
CA PHE A 306 15.60 0.97 10.73
C PHE A 306 14.86 -0.33 10.41
N LEU A 307 14.59 -1.15 11.44
CA LEU A 307 13.87 -2.41 11.26
C LEU A 307 12.45 -2.17 10.72
N THR A 308 11.76 -1.13 11.21
CA THR A 308 10.45 -0.74 10.64
C THR A 308 10.55 -0.47 9.14
N ILE A 309 11.51 0.36 8.73
CA ILE A 309 11.67 0.76 7.32
C ILE A 309 12.07 -0.43 6.46
N ALA A 310 13.08 -1.19 6.89
CA ALA A 310 13.65 -2.28 6.11
C ALA A 310 12.65 -3.44 5.92
N PHE A 311 12.00 -3.86 7.01
CA PHE A 311 11.08 -4.99 6.92
C PHE A 311 9.82 -4.67 6.12
N MET A 312 9.31 -3.44 6.11
CA MET A 312 8.20 -3.07 5.22
C MET A 312 8.51 -3.36 3.75
N ALA A 313 9.70 -2.97 3.30
CA ALA A 313 10.10 -3.16 1.91
C ALA A 313 10.49 -4.62 1.59
N PHE A 314 11.28 -5.26 2.45
CA PHE A 314 11.82 -6.58 2.17
C PHE A 314 10.84 -7.73 2.37
N THR A 315 9.84 -7.56 3.25
CA THR A 315 8.78 -8.56 3.46
C THR A 315 7.53 -8.29 2.65
N TYR A 316 7.51 -7.19 1.89
CA TYR A 316 6.34 -6.79 1.10
C TYR A 316 5.07 -6.54 1.94
N ASN A 317 5.27 -6.14 3.22
CA ASN A 317 4.19 -6.01 4.18
C ASN A 317 4.44 -4.90 5.20
N ILE A 318 3.57 -3.89 5.21
CA ILE A 318 3.66 -2.73 6.12
C ILE A 318 3.57 -3.17 7.58
N SER A 319 2.67 -4.08 7.91
CA SER A 319 2.44 -4.54 9.27
C SER A 319 3.63 -5.29 9.86
N TYR A 320 4.35 -6.06 9.04
CA TYR A 320 5.57 -6.75 9.50
C TYR A 320 6.66 -5.74 9.85
N GLY A 321 6.82 -4.67 9.09
CA GLY A 321 7.75 -3.61 9.47
C GLY A 321 7.40 -2.98 10.81
N ILE A 322 6.12 -2.66 11.05
CA ILE A 322 5.66 -2.13 12.34
C ILE A 322 5.90 -3.15 13.46
N ALA A 323 5.60 -4.43 13.21
CA ALA A 323 5.80 -5.51 14.18
C ALA A 323 7.26 -5.64 14.62
N PHE A 324 8.19 -5.74 13.65
CA PHE A 324 9.62 -5.84 13.94
C PHE A 324 10.15 -4.58 14.63
N GLY A 325 9.69 -3.39 14.24
CA GLY A 325 10.04 -2.15 14.92
C GLY A 325 9.56 -2.11 16.36
N MET A 326 8.32 -2.51 16.62
CA MET A 326 7.77 -2.55 17.98
C MET A 326 8.44 -3.60 18.87
N ILE A 327 8.62 -4.81 18.35
CA ILE A 327 9.25 -5.91 19.09
C ILE A 327 10.69 -5.51 19.45
N SER A 328 11.47 -5.01 18.49
CA SER A 328 12.84 -4.58 18.74
C SER A 328 12.91 -3.41 19.73
N TYR A 329 12.01 -2.43 19.65
CA TYR A 329 11.91 -1.35 20.62
C TYR A 329 11.72 -1.89 22.05
N ILE A 330 10.78 -2.81 22.23
CA ILE A 330 10.48 -3.40 23.55
C ILE A 330 11.71 -4.13 24.10
N PHE A 331 12.37 -4.95 23.29
CA PHE A 331 13.58 -5.68 23.73
C PHE A 331 14.71 -4.72 24.09
N ILE A 332 14.98 -3.70 23.29
CA ILE A 332 16.02 -2.71 23.57
C ILE A 332 15.71 -1.98 24.88
N MET A 333 14.47 -1.49 25.07
CA MET A 333 14.07 -0.80 26.29
C MET A 333 14.13 -1.71 27.54
N LEU A 334 13.82 -3.00 27.38
CA LEU A 334 13.91 -3.97 28.45
C LEU A 334 15.36 -4.18 28.88
N PHE A 335 16.26 -4.46 27.93
CA PHE A 335 17.67 -4.75 28.22
C PHE A 335 18.48 -3.50 28.59
N THR A 336 18.01 -2.31 28.26
CA THR A 336 18.63 -1.04 28.73
C THR A 336 18.08 -0.56 30.06
N GLY A 337 17.21 -1.32 30.72
CA GLY A 337 16.65 -0.99 32.06
C GLY A 337 15.53 0.10 31.97
N ARG A 338 15.07 0.47 30.80
CA ARG A 338 14.04 1.50 30.58
C ARG A 338 12.64 0.92 30.39
N ALA A 339 12.38 -0.28 30.89
CA ALA A 339 11.10 -0.98 30.73
C ALA A 339 9.88 -0.17 31.24
N LYS A 340 10.08 0.73 32.20
CA LYS A 340 9.01 1.59 32.75
C LYS A 340 8.48 2.62 31.75
N GLU A 341 9.22 2.93 30.69
CA GLU A 341 8.79 3.86 29.65
C GLU A 341 7.89 3.20 28.61
N ILE A 342 7.81 1.86 28.62
CA ILE A 342 6.97 1.10 27.68
C ILE A 342 5.51 1.18 28.11
N LYS A 343 4.64 1.68 27.21
CA LYS A 343 3.20 1.71 27.45
C LYS A 343 2.62 0.29 27.53
N ALA A 344 1.67 0.04 28.44
CA ALA A 344 1.07 -1.29 28.62
C ALA A 344 0.47 -1.87 27.33
N PHE A 345 -0.19 -1.03 26.53
CA PHE A 345 -0.75 -1.45 25.23
C PHE A 345 0.33 -1.82 24.20
N ALA A 346 1.56 -1.30 24.29
CA ALA A 346 2.66 -1.70 23.41
C ALA A 346 3.04 -3.17 23.62
N TRP A 347 3.02 -3.65 24.86
CA TRP A 347 3.21 -5.06 25.18
C TRP A 347 2.13 -5.94 24.55
N LEU A 348 0.86 -5.51 24.68
CA LEU A 348 -0.26 -6.23 24.06
C LEU A 348 -0.09 -6.36 22.55
N ILE A 349 0.27 -5.27 21.87
CA ILE A 349 0.48 -5.27 20.42
C ILE A 349 1.65 -6.20 20.05
N ALA A 350 2.76 -6.15 20.77
CA ALA A 350 3.90 -7.03 20.51
C ALA A 350 3.54 -8.51 20.66
N VAL A 351 2.76 -8.86 21.69
CA VAL A 351 2.26 -10.21 21.87
C VAL A 351 1.34 -10.63 20.72
N LEU A 352 0.41 -9.76 20.31
CA LEU A 352 -0.48 -10.04 19.18
C LEU A 352 0.30 -10.24 17.88
N PHE A 353 1.29 -9.41 17.59
CA PHE A 353 2.17 -9.61 16.43
C PHE A 353 2.97 -10.91 16.52
N THR A 354 3.49 -11.23 17.69
CA THR A 354 4.22 -12.48 17.89
C THR A 354 3.30 -13.67 17.64
N LEU A 355 2.09 -13.66 18.22
CA LEU A 355 1.09 -14.70 17.94
C LEU A 355 0.72 -14.79 16.47
N MET A 356 0.55 -13.65 15.79
CA MET A 356 0.27 -13.62 14.36
C MET A 356 1.38 -14.34 13.58
N PHE A 357 2.67 -14.08 13.87
CA PHE A 357 3.76 -14.77 13.18
C PHE A 357 3.74 -16.29 13.39
N PHE A 358 3.41 -16.77 14.57
CA PHE A 358 3.33 -18.21 14.83
C PHE A 358 2.06 -18.88 14.30
N LEU A 359 1.00 -18.13 14.04
CA LEU A 359 -0.27 -18.68 13.56
C LEU A 359 -0.41 -18.60 12.03
N THR A 360 0.32 -17.69 11.36
CA THR A 360 0.17 -17.43 9.93
C THR A 360 1.38 -17.86 9.08
N HIS A 361 2.50 -18.14 9.72
CA HIS A 361 3.74 -18.67 9.15
C HIS A 361 4.18 -19.93 9.91
#